data_56143d975f6dfa48052d0a1a6b903f80
#
_entry.id   56143d975f6dfa48052d0a1a6b903f80
#
_cell.length_a   1.000
_cell.length_b   1.000
_cell.length_c   1.000
_cell.angle_alpha   90.00
_cell.angle_beta   90.00
_cell.angle_gamma   90.00
#
_symmetry.space_group_name_H-M   'P 1'
#
loop_
_entity.id
_entity.type
_entity.pdbx_description
1 polymer ?
#
loop_
_entity_poly.entity_id
_entity_poly.type
_entity_poly.pdbx_seq_one_letter_code
_entity_poly.pdbx_strand_id
1 'polypeptide(L)'
;TIPIAYVWYFAYASGMNERLVLMAILVTFWGSRLTYNFARKGGFSIYFWKGEEDYRWIEVRKKMSFLKGRFTWGLFNLFFICFYQLGLIFLFTLPILAAWQGIGQPLYWADYLIALLMLLFIVIETISDEQQYSFQTEKYRRINNGEKLDGDYKLGFRTTGLWALSRHPNFASEQLIWILFYCFSVSATGMWFNWSIIGCILLVVLFRNSADFSEEISSKKYPMYKKYMENVPMFLPLFGVNKNWKD
;
A
#
# COMPACT_ATOMS: atom_id res chain seq x y z
N THR A 1 -12.91 8.73 0.67
CA THR A 1 -12.40 7.44 1.14
C THR A 1 -12.82 7.17 2.57
N ILE A 2 -13.18 5.93 2.90
CA ILE A 2 -13.70 5.52 4.21
C ILE A 2 -12.75 5.87 5.37
N PRO A 3 -11.42 5.61 5.31
CA PRO A 3 -10.50 5.97 6.38
C PRO A 3 -10.53 7.47 6.75
N ILE A 4 -10.62 8.36 5.77
CA ILE A 4 -10.68 9.81 6.03
C ILE A 4 -11.95 10.15 6.84
N ALA A 5 -13.10 9.59 6.45
CA ALA A 5 -14.35 9.84 7.18
C ALA A 5 -14.28 9.34 8.63
N TYR A 6 -13.67 8.15 8.86
CA TYR A 6 -13.47 7.59 10.20
C TYR A 6 -12.61 8.48 11.09
N VAL A 7 -11.42 8.86 10.59
CA VAL A 7 -10.49 9.64 11.43
C VAL A 7 -11.04 11.03 11.76
N TRP A 8 -11.75 11.67 10.83
CA TRP A 8 -12.40 12.95 11.09
C TRP A 8 -13.61 12.83 12.02
N TYR A 9 -14.35 11.72 11.95
CA TYR A 9 -15.42 11.47 12.92
C TYR A 9 -14.86 11.41 14.35
N PHE A 10 -13.77 10.66 14.59
CA PHE A 10 -13.16 10.58 15.92
C PHE A 10 -12.51 11.90 16.34
N ALA A 11 -11.88 12.63 15.44
CA ALA A 11 -11.35 13.96 15.74
C ALA A 11 -12.48 14.91 16.18
N TYR A 12 -13.60 14.91 15.48
CA TYR A 12 -14.78 15.71 15.85
C TYR A 12 -15.39 15.26 17.18
N ALA A 13 -15.65 13.96 17.35
CA ALA A 13 -16.26 13.40 18.57
C ALA A 13 -15.40 13.60 19.82
N SER A 14 -14.08 13.76 19.67
CA SER A 14 -13.15 14.06 20.75
C SER A 14 -13.09 15.56 21.12
N GLY A 15 -13.92 16.42 20.52
CA GLY A 15 -13.83 17.87 20.67
C GLY A 15 -12.61 18.49 19.99
N MET A 16 -12.19 17.93 18.84
CA MET A 16 -11.04 18.38 18.06
C MET A 16 -9.71 18.27 18.84
N ASN A 17 -9.52 17.18 19.56
CA ASN A 17 -8.25 16.92 20.24
C ASN A 17 -7.08 16.98 19.26
N GLU A 18 -6.02 17.69 19.61
CA GLU A 18 -4.88 18.01 18.74
C GLU A 18 -4.21 16.77 18.13
N ARG A 19 -4.04 15.67 18.91
CA ARG A 19 -3.45 14.41 18.42
C ARG A 19 -4.35 13.74 17.39
N LEU A 20 -5.66 13.68 17.63
CA LEU A 20 -6.61 13.07 16.72
C LEU A 20 -6.77 13.89 15.44
N VAL A 21 -6.73 15.21 15.54
CA VAL A 21 -6.70 16.13 14.39
C VAL A 21 -5.44 15.91 13.57
N LEU A 22 -4.26 15.82 14.20
CA LEU A 22 -3.00 15.53 13.52
C LEU A 22 -3.07 14.19 12.77
N MET A 23 -3.57 13.14 13.44
CA MET A 23 -3.78 11.83 12.81
C MET A 23 -4.74 11.92 11.62
N ALA A 24 -5.84 12.69 11.73
CA ALA A 24 -6.82 12.87 10.66
C ALA A 24 -6.24 13.62 9.47
N ILE A 25 -5.42 14.64 9.68
CA ILE A 25 -4.71 15.37 8.62
C ILE A 25 -3.77 14.43 7.86
N LEU A 26 -2.98 13.63 8.56
CA LEU A 26 -2.03 12.69 7.94
C LEU A 26 -2.75 11.62 7.08
N VAL A 27 -3.84 11.05 7.59
CA VAL A 27 -4.68 10.10 6.83
C VAL A 27 -5.36 10.77 5.64
N THR A 28 -5.66 12.07 5.74
CA THR A 28 -6.20 12.84 4.61
C THR A 28 -5.16 12.98 3.49
N PHE A 29 -3.90 13.28 3.81
CA PHE A 29 -2.83 13.29 2.80
C PHE A 29 -2.64 11.92 2.16
N TRP A 30 -2.55 10.86 2.97
CA TRP A 30 -2.44 9.49 2.47
C TRP A 30 -3.61 9.11 1.56
N GLY A 31 -4.84 9.34 2.00
CA GLY A 31 -6.04 8.96 1.25
C GLY A 31 -6.25 9.80 -0.01
N SER A 32 -5.87 11.09 0.00
CA SER A 32 -5.90 11.95 -1.18
C SER A 32 -4.93 11.45 -2.26
N ARG A 33 -3.70 11.09 -1.87
CA ARG A 33 -2.72 10.47 -2.75
C ARG A 33 -3.24 9.16 -3.35
N LEU A 34 -3.79 8.26 -2.51
CA LEU A 34 -4.33 6.99 -2.96
C LEU A 34 -5.48 7.19 -3.96
N THR A 35 -6.38 8.14 -3.67
CA THR A 35 -7.51 8.50 -4.55
C THR A 35 -7.01 9.03 -5.90
N TYR A 36 -6.02 9.93 -5.88
CA TYR A 36 -5.39 10.42 -7.11
C TYR A 36 -4.74 9.31 -7.92
N ASN A 37 -3.97 8.42 -7.25
CA ASN A 37 -3.29 7.31 -7.91
C ASN A 37 -4.28 6.31 -8.54
N PHE A 38 -5.42 6.07 -7.89
CA PHE A 38 -6.50 5.25 -8.43
C PHE A 38 -7.21 5.93 -9.61
N ALA A 39 -7.49 7.24 -9.50
CA ALA A 39 -8.12 8.03 -10.55
C ALA A 39 -7.32 8.04 -11.87
N ARG A 40 -6.00 8.32 -11.79
CA ARG A 40 -5.14 8.39 -12.99
C ARG A 40 -4.95 7.06 -13.70
N LYS A 41 -5.20 5.93 -13.01
CA LYS A 41 -5.19 4.57 -13.59
C LYS A 41 -6.54 4.17 -14.19
N GLY A 42 -7.50 5.11 -14.31
CA GLY A 42 -8.83 4.80 -14.84
C GLY A 42 -9.77 4.08 -13.86
N GLY A 43 -9.42 4.04 -12.56
CA GLY A 43 -10.19 3.33 -11.55
C GLY A 43 -11.58 3.93 -11.27
N PHE A 44 -11.83 5.19 -11.63
CA PHE A 44 -13.15 5.80 -11.56
C PHE A 44 -13.81 5.76 -12.95
N SER A 45 -14.88 4.99 -13.07
CA SER A 45 -15.77 5.00 -14.23
C SER A 45 -17.17 5.42 -13.80
N ILE A 46 -17.82 6.29 -14.58
CA ILE A 46 -19.25 6.64 -14.40
C ILE A 46 -20.09 5.36 -14.47
N TYR A 47 -19.66 4.42 -15.28
CA TYR A 47 -20.28 3.09 -15.36
C TYR A 47 -19.47 2.12 -14.47
N PHE A 48 -19.91 1.91 -13.22
CA PHE A 48 -19.21 1.07 -12.23
C PHE A 48 -18.92 -0.37 -12.73
N TRP A 49 -19.71 -0.88 -13.70
CA TRP A 49 -19.51 -2.20 -14.31
C TRP A 49 -18.44 -2.23 -15.43
N LYS A 50 -17.88 -1.06 -15.81
CA LYS A 50 -16.81 -0.94 -16.81
C LYS A 50 -15.45 -0.62 -16.22
N GLY A 51 -15.33 -0.61 -14.88
CA GLY A 51 -14.06 -0.39 -14.19
C GLY A 51 -13.04 -1.49 -14.54
N GLU A 52 -11.76 -1.12 -14.63
CA GLU A 52 -10.69 -2.10 -14.82
C GLU A 52 -10.53 -2.94 -13.54
N GLU A 53 -10.55 -4.26 -13.72
CA GLU A 53 -10.27 -5.23 -12.65
C GLU A 53 -8.75 -5.40 -12.50
N ASP A 54 -8.25 -5.45 -11.26
CA ASP A 54 -6.83 -5.73 -11.01
C ASP A 54 -6.45 -7.09 -11.60
N TYR A 55 -5.38 -7.12 -12.41
CA TYR A 55 -4.89 -8.32 -13.12
C TYR A 55 -4.67 -9.53 -12.19
N ARG A 56 -4.38 -9.28 -10.90
CA ARG A 56 -4.19 -10.34 -9.91
C ARG A 56 -5.45 -11.17 -9.70
N TRP A 57 -6.63 -10.57 -9.78
CA TRP A 57 -7.91 -11.27 -9.67
C TRP A 57 -8.17 -12.19 -10.85
N ILE A 58 -7.73 -11.78 -12.03
CA ILE A 58 -7.80 -12.63 -13.24
C ILE A 58 -6.94 -13.89 -13.03
N GLU A 59 -5.74 -13.75 -12.46
CA GLU A 59 -4.86 -14.90 -12.16
C GLU A 59 -5.41 -15.80 -11.05
N VAL A 60 -6.01 -15.22 -9.99
CA VAL A 60 -6.69 -15.99 -8.93
C VAL A 60 -7.83 -16.81 -9.52
N ARG A 61 -8.67 -16.22 -10.38
CA ARG A 61 -9.79 -16.90 -11.05
C ARG A 61 -9.33 -18.02 -11.96
N LYS A 62 -8.18 -17.89 -12.62
CA LYS A 62 -7.58 -18.95 -13.42
C LYS A 62 -7.09 -20.12 -12.57
N LYS A 63 -6.41 -19.83 -11.43
CA LYS A 63 -5.85 -20.84 -10.54
C LYS A 63 -6.93 -21.65 -9.80
N MET A 64 -8.05 -21.01 -9.40
CA MET A 64 -9.09 -21.61 -8.58
C MET A 64 -10.29 -22.01 -9.45
N SER A 65 -10.40 -23.29 -9.80
CA SER A 65 -11.46 -23.78 -10.70
C SER A 65 -12.89 -23.51 -10.21
N PHE A 66 -13.12 -23.50 -8.88
CA PHE A 66 -14.43 -23.21 -8.29
C PHE A 66 -14.86 -21.74 -8.45
N LEU A 67 -13.91 -20.80 -8.71
CA LEU A 67 -14.20 -19.38 -8.94
C LEU A 67 -14.57 -19.06 -10.41
N LYS A 68 -14.57 -20.03 -11.30
CA LYS A 68 -14.95 -19.83 -12.71
C LYS A 68 -16.44 -19.53 -12.90
N GLY A 69 -17.30 -20.02 -11.99
CA GLY A 69 -18.75 -19.78 -12.01
C GLY A 69 -19.08 -18.30 -11.68
N ARG A 70 -20.10 -17.73 -12.33
CA ARG A 70 -20.54 -16.33 -12.08
C ARG A 70 -21.01 -16.16 -10.63
N PHE A 71 -21.73 -17.11 -10.09
CA PHE A 71 -22.24 -17.06 -8.71
C PHE A 71 -21.12 -17.16 -7.67
N THR A 72 -20.21 -18.14 -7.81
CA THR A 72 -19.07 -18.31 -6.91
C THR A 72 -18.10 -17.14 -6.97
N TRP A 73 -17.89 -16.56 -8.15
CA TRP A 73 -17.14 -15.33 -8.31
C TRP A 73 -17.82 -14.14 -7.61
N GLY A 74 -19.14 -14.01 -7.73
CA GLY A 74 -19.92 -12.98 -7.04
C GLY A 74 -19.81 -13.08 -5.51
N LEU A 75 -19.92 -14.30 -4.96
CA LEU A 75 -19.72 -14.55 -3.52
C LEU A 75 -18.28 -14.24 -3.08
N PHE A 76 -17.27 -14.62 -3.84
CA PHE A 76 -15.89 -14.30 -3.56
C PHE A 76 -15.66 -12.77 -3.52
N ASN A 77 -16.18 -12.02 -4.50
CA ASN A 77 -16.11 -10.57 -4.51
C ASN A 77 -16.78 -9.98 -3.28
N LEU A 78 -17.96 -10.44 -2.91
CA LEU A 78 -18.70 -9.92 -1.76
C LEU A 78 -17.96 -10.19 -0.44
N PHE A 79 -17.53 -11.42 -0.19
CA PHE A 79 -16.96 -11.80 1.10
C PHE A 79 -15.47 -11.42 1.20
N PHE A 80 -14.69 -11.67 0.16
CA PHE A 80 -13.25 -11.44 0.20
C PHE A 80 -12.87 -10.02 -0.22
N ILE A 81 -13.40 -9.52 -1.33
CA ILE A 81 -13.01 -8.19 -1.81
C ILE A 81 -13.74 -7.10 -1.03
N CYS A 82 -15.07 -7.22 -0.81
CA CYS A 82 -15.79 -6.19 -0.08
C CYS A 82 -15.62 -6.33 1.44
N PHE A 83 -16.14 -7.40 2.06
CA PHE A 83 -16.16 -7.50 3.52
C PHE A 83 -14.77 -7.64 4.15
N TYR A 84 -13.91 -8.51 3.64
CA TYR A 84 -12.58 -8.70 4.20
C TYR A 84 -11.71 -7.46 4.04
N GLN A 85 -11.67 -6.84 2.84
CA GLN A 85 -10.88 -5.63 2.62
C GLN A 85 -11.41 -4.43 3.41
N LEU A 86 -12.73 -4.23 3.45
CA LEU A 86 -13.32 -3.15 4.25
C LEU A 86 -13.11 -3.38 5.75
N GLY A 87 -13.23 -4.63 6.21
CA GLY A 87 -12.92 -5.00 7.58
C GLY A 87 -11.46 -4.73 7.93
N LEU A 88 -10.52 -5.06 7.05
CA LEU A 88 -9.11 -4.78 7.26
C LEU A 88 -8.83 -3.26 7.28
N ILE A 89 -9.42 -2.50 6.35
CA ILE A 89 -9.32 -1.04 6.32
C ILE A 89 -9.83 -0.45 7.64
N PHE A 90 -10.95 -0.94 8.14
CA PHE A 90 -11.46 -0.54 9.44
C PHE A 90 -10.49 -0.86 10.57
N LEU A 91 -9.95 -2.08 10.63
CA LEU A 91 -9.06 -2.54 11.69
C LEU A 91 -7.75 -1.73 11.76
N PHE A 92 -7.11 -1.42 10.64
CA PHE A 92 -5.88 -0.64 10.69
C PHE A 92 -6.11 0.87 10.92
N THR A 93 -7.36 1.37 10.85
CA THR A 93 -7.70 2.73 11.27
C THR A 93 -8.09 2.82 12.76
N LEU A 94 -8.33 1.71 13.44
CA LEU A 94 -8.69 1.66 14.86
C LEU A 94 -7.67 2.26 15.84
N PRO A 95 -6.36 2.41 15.53
CA PRO A 95 -5.43 3.10 16.41
C PRO A 95 -5.89 4.51 16.82
N ILE A 96 -6.70 5.20 16.01
CA ILE A 96 -7.26 6.50 16.41
C ILE A 96 -8.24 6.37 17.61
N LEU A 97 -9.01 5.29 17.67
CA LEU A 97 -9.91 5.02 18.78
C LEU A 97 -9.12 4.69 20.06
N ALA A 98 -8.01 3.93 19.92
CA ALA A 98 -7.11 3.67 21.04
C ALA A 98 -6.42 4.96 21.51
N ALA A 99 -6.00 5.83 20.58
CA ALA A 99 -5.44 7.14 20.90
C ALA A 99 -6.45 8.05 21.63
N TRP A 100 -7.73 7.95 21.31
CA TRP A 100 -8.79 8.68 22.02
C TRP A 100 -8.88 8.31 23.51
N GLN A 101 -8.56 7.07 23.89
CA GLN A 101 -8.51 6.66 25.29
C GLN A 101 -7.44 7.43 26.09
N GLY A 102 -6.40 7.93 25.44
CA GLY A 102 -5.34 8.77 26.01
C GLY A 102 -5.52 10.27 25.80
N ILE A 103 -6.74 10.76 25.58
CA ILE A 103 -7.04 12.15 25.19
C ILE A 103 -6.56 13.22 26.20
N GLY A 104 -6.40 12.85 27.48
CA GLY A 104 -5.90 13.74 28.52
C GLY A 104 -4.40 14.03 28.44
N GLN A 105 -3.65 13.32 27.61
CA GLN A 105 -2.23 13.53 27.43
C GLN A 105 -1.97 14.55 26.31
N PRO A 106 -1.18 15.61 26.55
CA PRO A 106 -0.84 16.58 25.53
C PRO A 106 0.02 15.95 24.43
N LEU A 107 0.12 16.64 23.29
CA LEU A 107 1.13 16.31 22.29
C LEU A 107 2.54 16.50 22.86
N TYR A 108 3.45 15.59 22.52
CA TYR A 108 4.86 15.72 22.89
C TYR A 108 5.76 15.33 21.72
N TRP A 109 7.07 15.44 21.90
CA TRP A 109 8.04 15.33 20.80
C TRP A 109 7.88 14.03 19.95
N ALA A 110 7.46 12.92 20.58
CA ALA A 110 7.27 11.67 19.86
C ALA A 110 6.12 11.74 18.84
N ASP A 111 5.03 12.46 19.15
CA ASP A 111 3.92 12.64 18.20
C ASP A 111 4.38 13.38 16.93
N TYR A 112 5.21 14.41 17.10
CA TYR A 112 5.77 15.17 15.97
C TYR A 112 6.76 14.33 15.15
N LEU A 113 7.59 13.51 15.81
CA LEU A 113 8.49 12.58 15.12
C LEU A 113 7.70 11.54 14.33
N ILE A 114 6.67 10.94 14.92
CA ILE A 114 5.78 9.98 14.23
C ILE A 114 5.12 10.63 13.01
N ALA A 115 4.61 11.88 13.18
CA ALA A 115 3.99 12.62 12.09
C ALA A 115 4.97 12.90 10.96
N LEU A 116 6.19 13.33 11.28
CA LEU A 116 7.24 13.59 10.29
C LEU A 116 7.62 12.33 9.52
N LEU A 117 7.82 11.21 10.22
CA LEU A 117 8.14 9.93 9.60
C LEU A 117 6.98 9.43 8.72
N MET A 118 5.74 9.59 9.18
CA MET A 118 4.56 9.21 8.39
C MET A 118 4.47 10.04 7.10
N LEU A 119 4.69 11.37 7.16
CA LEU A 119 4.76 12.22 5.98
C LEU A 119 5.89 11.79 5.04
N LEU A 120 7.08 11.47 5.58
CA LEU A 120 8.21 10.98 4.79
C LEU A 120 7.82 9.72 4.00
N PHE A 121 7.16 8.74 4.64
CA PHE A 121 6.75 7.51 3.94
C PHE A 121 5.61 7.75 2.96
N ILE A 122 4.70 8.69 3.21
CA ILE A 122 3.70 9.12 2.20
C ILE A 122 4.40 9.69 0.96
N VAL A 123 5.46 10.49 1.13
CA VAL A 123 6.25 11.04 0.01
C VAL A 123 7.00 9.93 -0.71
N ILE A 124 7.69 9.04 0.01
CA ILE A 124 8.43 7.89 -0.59
C ILE A 124 7.47 7.01 -1.39
N GLU A 125 6.30 6.74 -0.87
CA GLU A 125 5.27 5.95 -1.55
C GLU A 125 4.77 6.65 -2.82
N THR A 126 4.53 7.96 -2.74
CA THR A 126 4.14 8.79 -3.90
C THR A 126 5.20 8.71 -5.01
N ILE A 127 6.48 8.87 -4.66
CA ILE A 127 7.60 8.78 -5.60
C ILE A 127 7.68 7.38 -6.22
N SER A 128 7.51 6.33 -5.41
CA SER A 128 7.60 4.96 -5.91
C SER A 128 6.45 4.61 -6.87
N ASP A 129 5.23 5.05 -6.55
CA ASP A 129 4.06 4.90 -7.42
C ASP A 129 4.22 5.69 -8.72
N GLU A 130 4.76 6.93 -8.67
CA GLU A 130 5.05 7.73 -9.84
C GLU A 130 6.10 7.08 -10.73
N GLN A 131 7.16 6.57 -10.13
CA GLN A 131 8.20 5.84 -10.84
C GLN A 131 7.63 4.61 -11.57
N GLN A 132 6.74 3.86 -10.94
CA GLN A 132 6.13 2.68 -11.54
C GLN A 132 5.12 3.06 -12.62
N TYR A 133 4.32 4.08 -12.38
CA TYR A 133 3.34 4.57 -13.35
C TYR A 133 4.01 5.07 -14.63
N SER A 134 5.00 5.94 -14.50
CA SER A 134 5.76 6.48 -15.63
C SER A 134 6.47 5.37 -16.42
N PHE A 135 7.07 4.40 -15.70
CA PHE A 135 7.70 3.25 -16.34
C PHE A 135 6.71 2.42 -17.15
N GLN A 136 5.54 2.08 -16.60
CA GLN A 136 4.55 1.28 -17.33
C GLN A 136 3.98 2.03 -18.51
N THR A 137 3.65 3.31 -18.34
CA THR A 137 3.13 4.17 -19.42
C THR A 137 4.10 4.24 -20.60
N GLU A 138 5.37 4.54 -20.31
CA GLU A 138 6.40 4.64 -21.36
C GLU A 138 6.71 3.28 -22.00
N LYS A 139 6.75 2.19 -21.22
CA LYS A 139 6.93 0.84 -21.75
C LYS A 139 5.86 0.48 -22.77
N TYR A 140 4.59 0.69 -22.43
CA TYR A 140 3.49 0.38 -23.36
C TYR A 140 3.42 1.33 -24.53
N ARG A 141 3.78 2.62 -24.37
CA ARG A 141 3.92 3.55 -25.49
C ARG A 141 4.94 3.03 -26.51
N ARG A 142 6.13 2.62 -26.04
CA ARG A 142 7.19 2.07 -26.93
C ARG A 142 6.75 0.78 -27.63
N ILE A 143 6.11 -0.14 -26.89
CA ILE A 143 5.60 -1.39 -27.48
C ILE A 143 4.58 -1.10 -28.59
N ASN A 144 3.63 -0.19 -28.35
CA ASN A 144 2.58 0.15 -29.31
C ASN A 144 3.15 0.84 -30.57
N ASN A 145 4.23 1.60 -30.42
CA ASN A 145 4.92 2.27 -31.54
C ASN A 145 5.93 1.37 -32.26
N GLY A 146 6.15 0.12 -31.80
CA GLY A 146 7.16 -0.77 -32.37
C GLY A 146 8.61 -0.31 -32.10
N GLU A 147 8.82 0.53 -31.07
CA GLU A 147 10.15 1.04 -30.72
C GLU A 147 11.01 -0.04 -30.05
N LYS A 148 12.33 0.04 -30.25
CA LYS A 148 13.27 -0.87 -29.60
C LYS A 148 13.25 -0.66 -28.08
N LEU A 149 13.08 -1.75 -27.33
CA LEU A 149 13.16 -1.73 -25.87
C LEU A 149 14.62 -1.91 -25.42
N ASP A 150 15.06 -1.04 -24.49
CA ASP A 150 16.38 -1.05 -23.86
C ASP A 150 16.27 -1.00 -22.34
N GLY A 151 17.38 -1.24 -21.62
CA GLY A 151 17.47 -1.14 -20.15
C GLY A 151 16.32 -1.86 -19.42
N ASP A 152 15.67 -1.18 -18.48
CA ASP A 152 14.56 -1.71 -17.69
C ASP A 152 13.34 -2.07 -18.56
N TYR A 153 13.14 -1.36 -19.71
CA TYR A 153 12.05 -1.67 -20.65
C TYR A 153 12.26 -3.03 -21.31
N LYS A 154 13.50 -3.38 -21.65
CA LYS A 154 13.87 -4.71 -22.19
C LYS A 154 13.71 -5.80 -21.13
N LEU A 155 14.05 -5.51 -19.85
CA LEU A 155 13.82 -6.42 -18.74
C LEU A 155 12.31 -6.64 -18.48
N GLY A 156 11.48 -5.63 -18.78
CA GLY A 156 10.04 -5.64 -18.62
C GLY A 156 9.54 -5.19 -17.25
N PHE A 157 10.46 -4.91 -16.32
CA PHE A 157 10.18 -4.41 -14.96
C PHE A 157 11.22 -3.37 -14.55
N ARG A 158 10.83 -2.50 -13.61
CA ARG A 158 11.67 -1.41 -13.16
C ARG A 158 12.70 -1.89 -12.13
N THR A 159 13.94 -1.41 -12.29
CA THR A 159 15.07 -1.73 -11.38
C THR A 159 15.88 -0.49 -11.01
N THR A 160 15.35 0.71 -11.31
CA THR A 160 16.00 2.00 -11.08
C THR A 160 15.23 2.85 -10.08
N GLY A 161 15.88 3.88 -9.50
CA GLY A 161 15.28 4.72 -8.47
C GLY A 161 15.07 3.97 -7.16
N LEU A 162 13.89 4.11 -6.54
CA LEU A 162 13.53 3.38 -5.31
C LEU A 162 13.47 1.87 -5.52
N TRP A 163 13.13 1.43 -6.73
CA TRP A 163 13.07 0.02 -7.14
C TRP A 163 14.46 -0.63 -7.27
N ALA A 164 15.53 0.15 -7.25
CA ALA A 164 16.89 -0.38 -7.09
C ALA A 164 17.23 -0.74 -5.64
N LEU A 165 16.50 -0.22 -4.67
CA LEU A 165 16.75 -0.41 -3.23
C LEU A 165 15.78 -1.41 -2.61
N SER A 166 14.58 -1.52 -3.15
CA SER A 166 13.52 -2.41 -2.71
C SER A 166 12.71 -2.91 -3.90
N ARG A 167 12.27 -4.17 -3.88
CA ARG A 167 11.40 -4.71 -4.93
C ARG A 167 9.96 -4.20 -4.83
N HIS A 168 9.53 -3.77 -3.64
CA HIS A 168 8.21 -3.24 -3.37
C HIS A 168 8.28 -2.01 -2.45
N PRO A 169 8.90 -0.89 -2.92
CA PRO A 169 9.10 0.30 -2.07
C PRO A 169 7.78 0.97 -1.67
N ASN A 170 6.73 0.88 -2.51
CA ASN A 170 5.39 1.35 -2.20
C ASN A 170 4.73 0.49 -1.11
N PHE A 171 4.85 -0.84 -1.16
CA PHE A 171 4.31 -1.72 -0.11
C PHE A 171 5.04 -1.54 1.22
N ALA A 172 6.36 -1.33 1.18
CA ALA A 172 7.13 -1.02 2.38
C ALA A 172 6.66 0.28 3.03
N SER A 173 6.45 1.32 2.23
CA SER A 173 5.98 2.62 2.71
C SER A 173 4.56 2.53 3.28
N GLU A 174 3.64 1.86 2.62
CA GLU A 174 2.26 1.67 3.09
C GLU A 174 2.23 0.96 4.46
N GLN A 175 3.01 -0.11 4.63
CA GLN A 175 3.12 -0.80 5.93
C GLN A 175 3.66 0.13 7.02
N LEU A 176 4.72 0.90 6.72
CA LEU A 176 5.33 1.82 7.68
C LEU A 176 4.40 2.98 8.04
N ILE A 177 3.61 3.50 7.11
CA ILE A 177 2.59 4.51 7.38
C ILE A 177 1.61 4.02 8.45
N TRP A 178 1.08 2.81 8.33
CA TRP A 178 0.10 2.28 9.27
C TRP A 178 0.71 1.80 10.60
N ILE A 179 1.96 1.34 10.59
CA ILE A 179 2.72 1.09 11.82
C ILE A 179 2.93 2.40 12.59
N LEU A 180 3.31 3.48 11.90
CA LEU A 180 3.46 4.81 12.52
C LEU A 180 2.12 5.36 13.00
N PHE A 181 1.04 5.11 12.26
CA PHE A 181 -0.31 5.46 12.71
C PHE A 181 -0.68 4.72 14.01
N TYR A 182 -0.29 3.44 14.15
CA TYR A 182 -0.41 2.71 15.40
C TYR A 182 0.44 3.34 16.53
N CYS A 183 1.64 3.81 16.23
CA CYS A 183 2.52 4.46 17.21
C CYS A 183 1.88 5.69 17.88
N PHE A 184 0.95 6.40 17.22
CA PHE A 184 0.16 7.45 17.88
C PHE A 184 -0.69 6.90 19.04
N SER A 185 -1.25 5.71 18.93
CA SER A 185 -1.99 5.08 20.03
C SER A 185 -1.07 4.71 21.20
N VAL A 186 0.15 4.27 20.90
CA VAL A 186 1.19 4.01 21.91
C VAL A 186 1.59 5.32 22.61
N SER A 187 1.83 6.37 21.81
CA SER A 187 2.13 7.71 22.31
C SER A 187 1.05 8.24 23.25
N ALA A 188 -0.23 8.05 22.89
CA ALA A 188 -1.36 8.53 23.67
C ALA A 188 -1.59 7.76 24.98
N THR A 189 -1.38 6.43 24.96
CA THR A 189 -1.76 5.54 26.07
C THR A 189 -0.58 5.08 26.93
N GLY A 190 0.65 5.23 26.44
CA GLY A 190 1.85 4.64 27.05
C GLY A 190 1.95 3.11 26.89
N MET A 191 0.97 2.46 26.27
CA MET A 191 0.93 1.01 26.11
C MET A 191 1.54 0.60 24.77
N TRP A 192 2.71 -0.05 24.80
CA TRP A 192 3.39 -0.55 23.61
C TRP A 192 2.57 -1.60 22.84
N PHE A 193 1.78 -2.40 23.56
CA PHE A 193 0.87 -3.39 22.99
C PHE A 193 -0.55 -3.09 23.45
N ASN A 194 -1.37 -2.62 22.54
CA ASN A 194 -2.80 -2.45 22.77
C ASN A 194 -3.59 -3.18 21.66
N TRP A 195 -4.87 -3.37 21.87
CA TRP A 195 -5.74 -4.17 21.01
C TRP A 195 -5.78 -3.70 19.55
N SER A 196 -5.51 -2.43 19.28
CA SER A 196 -5.56 -1.88 17.91
C SER A 196 -4.39 -2.30 17.03
N ILE A 197 -3.35 -2.97 17.58
CA ILE A 197 -2.21 -3.52 16.82
C ILE A 197 -2.64 -4.59 15.82
N ILE A 198 -3.79 -5.25 16.04
CA ILE A 198 -4.25 -6.34 15.18
C ILE A 198 -4.41 -5.91 13.73
N GLY A 199 -4.89 -4.68 13.49
CA GLY A 199 -5.01 -4.13 12.14
C GLY A 199 -3.66 -4.01 11.42
N CYS A 200 -2.63 -3.53 12.13
CA CYS A 200 -1.28 -3.44 11.58
C CYS A 200 -0.68 -4.81 11.27
N ILE A 201 -0.85 -5.79 12.16
CA ILE A 201 -0.34 -7.16 11.95
C ILE A 201 -1.00 -7.77 10.70
N LEU A 202 -2.33 -7.69 10.59
CA LEU A 202 -3.06 -8.22 9.44
C LEU A 202 -2.67 -7.52 8.14
N LEU A 203 -2.41 -6.21 8.18
CA LEU A 203 -1.92 -5.45 7.03
C LEU A 203 -0.56 -5.94 6.58
N VAL A 204 0.40 -6.11 7.50
CA VAL A 204 1.75 -6.60 7.18
C VAL A 204 1.69 -8.00 6.56
N VAL A 205 0.87 -8.90 7.10
CA VAL A 205 0.64 -10.24 6.55
C VAL A 205 0.03 -10.16 5.14
N LEU A 206 -0.96 -9.28 4.94
CA LEU A 206 -1.58 -9.08 3.62
C LEU A 206 -0.54 -8.60 2.59
N PHE A 207 0.26 -7.59 2.93
CA PHE A 207 1.27 -7.05 2.01
C PHE A 207 2.38 -8.04 1.72
N ARG A 208 2.79 -8.85 2.71
CA ARG A 208 3.74 -9.94 2.50
C ARG A 208 3.21 -10.94 1.47
N ASN A 209 2.01 -11.44 1.65
CA ASN A 209 1.38 -12.40 0.74
C ASN A 209 1.14 -11.79 -0.65
N SER A 210 0.75 -10.52 -0.72
CA SER A 210 0.54 -9.80 -1.98
C SER A 210 1.85 -9.61 -2.76
N ALA A 211 2.97 -9.35 -2.05
CA ALA A 211 4.28 -9.26 -2.66
C ALA A 211 4.73 -10.61 -3.22
N ASP A 212 4.64 -11.69 -2.42
CA ASP A 212 4.99 -13.06 -2.86
C ASP A 212 4.18 -13.46 -4.10
N PHE A 213 2.88 -13.16 -4.13
CA PHE A 213 2.03 -13.45 -5.28
C PHE A 213 2.41 -12.64 -6.53
N SER A 214 2.70 -11.35 -6.36
CA SER A 214 3.15 -10.48 -7.46
C SER A 214 4.51 -10.92 -8.00
N GLU A 215 5.42 -11.37 -7.15
CA GLU A 215 6.74 -11.91 -7.53
C GLU A 215 6.63 -13.26 -8.25
N GLU A 216 5.69 -14.12 -7.83
CA GLU A 216 5.40 -15.38 -8.55
C GLU A 216 4.96 -15.10 -9.99
N ILE A 217 4.07 -14.13 -10.20
CA ILE A 217 3.62 -13.74 -11.54
C ILE A 217 4.78 -13.14 -12.36
N SER A 218 5.54 -12.23 -11.74
CA SER A 218 6.64 -11.53 -12.40
C SER A 218 7.78 -12.47 -12.78
N SER A 219 8.13 -13.42 -11.92
CA SER A 219 9.20 -14.40 -12.17
C SER A 219 8.84 -15.40 -13.28
N LYS A 220 7.55 -15.68 -13.49
CA LYS A 220 7.08 -16.47 -14.63
C LYS A 220 7.11 -15.69 -15.95
N LYS A 221 6.89 -14.38 -15.87
CA LYS A 221 6.79 -13.51 -17.04
C LYS A 221 8.16 -12.99 -17.51
N TYR A 222 9.07 -12.73 -16.58
CA TYR A 222 10.36 -12.08 -16.85
C TYR A 222 11.53 -12.95 -16.40
N PRO A 223 12.37 -13.49 -17.31
CA PRO A 223 13.45 -14.42 -16.96
C PRO A 223 14.45 -13.86 -15.94
N MET A 224 14.78 -12.56 -16.05
CA MET A 224 15.75 -11.90 -15.16
C MET A 224 15.17 -11.53 -13.77
N TYR A 225 13.86 -11.71 -13.55
CA TYR A 225 13.22 -11.29 -12.29
C TYR A 225 13.72 -12.10 -11.08
N LYS A 226 14.06 -13.39 -11.26
CA LYS A 226 14.65 -14.22 -10.20
C LYS A 226 16.00 -13.67 -9.75
N LYS A 227 16.89 -13.30 -10.70
CA LYS A 227 18.18 -12.66 -10.39
C LYS A 227 17.99 -11.33 -9.63
N TYR A 228 16.98 -10.55 -9.97
CA TYR A 228 16.59 -9.34 -9.23
C TYR A 228 16.15 -9.66 -7.80
N MET A 229 15.35 -10.71 -7.58
CA MET A 229 14.93 -11.15 -6.24
C MET A 229 16.07 -11.57 -5.33
N GLU A 230 17.12 -12.17 -5.88
CA GLU A 230 18.32 -12.62 -5.14
C GLU A 230 19.19 -11.44 -4.69
N ASN A 231 19.15 -10.31 -5.37
CA ASN A 231 20.07 -9.20 -5.19
C ASN A 231 19.45 -7.93 -4.56
N VAL A 232 18.12 -7.82 -4.58
CA VAL A 232 17.39 -6.67 -4.05
C VAL A 232 16.38 -7.15 -3.01
N PRO A 233 16.34 -6.59 -1.79
CA PRO A 233 15.42 -7.01 -0.74
C PRO A 233 13.96 -6.69 -1.11
N MET A 234 13.03 -7.47 -0.55
CA MET A 234 11.60 -7.32 -0.83
C MET A 234 11.06 -5.96 -0.37
N PHE A 235 11.35 -5.54 0.85
CA PHE A 235 10.81 -4.30 1.45
C PHE A 235 11.92 -3.32 1.84
N LEU A 236 12.64 -3.57 2.92
CA LEU A 236 13.62 -2.64 3.46
C LEU A 236 15.05 -3.03 3.11
N PRO A 237 15.92 -2.10 2.69
CA PRO A 237 17.31 -2.37 2.29
C PRO A 237 18.24 -2.50 3.51
N LEU A 238 17.86 -3.31 4.52
CA LEU A 238 18.59 -3.44 5.78
C LEU A 238 19.95 -4.13 5.64
N PHE A 239 20.11 -5.02 4.65
CA PHE A 239 21.30 -5.87 4.49
C PHE A 239 22.11 -5.52 3.24
N GLY A 240 21.91 -4.34 2.69
CA GLY A 240 22.56 -3.90 1.46
C GLY A 240 21.87 -4.42 0.19
N VAL A 241 22.30 -3.85 -0.93
CA VAL A 241 21.79 -4.18 -2.27
C VAL A 241 22.98 -4.39 -3.19
N ASN A 242 23.03 -5.52 -3.88
CA ASN A 242 23.99 -5.71 -4.95
C ASN A 242 23.47 -5.00 -6.22
N LYS A 243 24.07 -3.86 -6.58
CA LYS A 243 23.65 -3.08 -7.74
C LYS A 243 24.16 -3.63 -9.08
N ASN A 244 25.18 -4.50 -9.04
CA ASN A 244 25.86 -5.03 -10.22
C ASN A 244 25.27 -6.38 -10.71
N TRP A 245 24.06 -6.71 -10.25
CA TRP A 245 23.42 -7.98 -10.61
C TRP A 245 22.97 -8.06 -12.09
N LYS A 246 22.98 -6.94 -12.80
CA LYS A 246 22.57 -6.87 -14.22
C LYS A 246 23.65 -7.37 -15.18
N ASP A 247 24.90 -7.33 -14.73
CA ASP A 247 26.07 -7.82 -15.45
C ASP A 247 26.18 -9.36 -15.27
#